data_84706a98e829272dc0780af1e1c4ca6d
#
_entry.id   84706a98e829272dc0780af1e1c4ca6d
#
_cell.length_a   1.000
_cell.length_b   1.000
_cell.length_c   1.000
_cell.angle_alpha   90.00
_cell.angle_beta   90.00
_cell.angle_gamma   90.00
#
_symmetry.space_group_name_H-M   'P 1'
#
loop_
_entity.id
_entity.type
_entity.pdbx_description
1 polymer ?
#
loop_
_entity_poly.entity_id
_entity_poly.type
_entity_poly.pdbx_seq_one_letter_code
_entity_poly.pdbx_strand_id
1 'polypeptide(L)'
;MKKIKTILAILPALLFSCAGDDVEKYIPPTPIAPSEPGEEVVYHKRAKEQFDLINQCYRINSGATEGLYNENYPKKDTDNPASFLWPYDGLVSGVAALHSLGYDVNYAAMVDRFEVYYSTPAGAVGAYGSQTNGTTGSGTRFYDDNSIVGIELVEAFNLLNNQDYLTKAKRIVAFLQEGEDDTFEGGLWWNEDQKGQQGVGDSNKPTCANGYATLFLLEYHSVCPQEEKADVLALAKRLYAWTLTNLRDPEDGCYWNDKQADGSINKTKWTYNTGVMISNGVRLYKITGEQTYLDSAIASSEGAYNYFVRPLNGLALAYPDHDPWFTTKLIRAFIDIEPYYKNAGNYIKTFINFLDYAYENARLSNGLFYEDWTGATPKRAEQLLMQDAALESLGMIALYKGETVTEE
;
A
#
# COMPACT_ATOMS: atom_id res chain seq x y z
N MET A 1 -25.29 33.19 62.77
CA MET A 1 -23.96 33.03 62.19
C MET A 1 -23.37 31.77 62.74
N LYS A 2 -23.39 30.63 61.98
CA LYS A 2 -22.66 29.41 62.30
C LYS A 2 -22.03 28.90 61.01
N LYS A 3 -20.72 28.87 61.03
CA LYS A 3 -19.90 28.35 59.91
C LYS A 3 -19.96 26.82 59.90
N ILE A 4 -20.38 26.26 58.81
CA ILE A 4 -20.32 24.79 58.53
C ILE A 4 -18.96 24.51 57.89
N LYS A 5 -18.15 23.69 58.56
CA LYS A 5 -16.92 23.14 58.00
C LYS A 5 -17.27 21.86 57.26
N THR A 6 -16.98 21.82 55.98
CA THR A 6 -17.07 20.60 55.17
C THR A 6 -15.79 19.80 55.37
N ILE A 7 -15.93 18.58 55.87
CA ILE A 7 -14.83 17.60 56.03
C ILE A 7 -14.76 16.80 54.74
N LEU A 8 -13.61 16.86 54.07
CA LEU A 8 -13.31 16.06 52.90
C LEU A 8 -12.80 14.69 53.39
N ALA A 9 -13.57 13.65 53.17
CA ALA A 9 -13.14 12.26 53.45
C ALA A 9 -12.27 11.76 52.31
N ILE A 10 -11.01 11.46 52.60
CA ILE A 10 -10.08 10.78 51.68
C ILE A 10 -10.28 9.27 51.85
N LEU A 11 -10.75 8.60 50.83
CA LEU A 11 -10.78 7.12 50.74
C LEU A 11 -9.41 6.65 50.21
N PRO A 12 -8.79 5.64 50.83
CA PRO A 12 -7.56 5.06 50.31
C PRO A 12 -7.90 4.11 49.15
N ALA A 13 -7.31 4.37 47.98
CA ALA A 13 -7.33 3.43 46.86
C ALA A 13 -6.42 2.23 47.21
N LEU A 14 -7.02 1.06 47.25
CA LEU A 14 -6.30 -0.23 47.32
C LEU A 14 -5.59 -0.48 45.99
N LEU A 15 -4.26 -0.47 46.04
CA LEU A 15 -3.40 -0.93 44.95
C LEU A 15 -3.45 -2.45 44.88
N PHE A 16 -4.08 -3.01 43.85
CA PHE A 16 -3.82 -4.40 43.45
C PHE A 16 -2.57 -4.39 42.54
N SER A 17 -1.48 -4.92 43.09
CA SER A 17 -0.27 -5.27 42.36
C SER A 17 -0.57 -6.57 41.58
N CYS A 18 -0.68 -6.50 40.26
CA CYS A 18 -0.40 -7.63 39.38
C CYS A 18 0.97 -7.38 38.74
N ALA A 19 1.92 -8.23 39.14
CA ALA A 19 3.25 -8.29 38.49
C ALA A 19 3.06 -8.97 37.12
N GLY A 20 3.74 -8.43 36.11
CA GLY A 20 3.96 -9.12 34.84
C GLY A 20 3.78 -8.18 33.67
N ASP A 21 4.87 -8.00 32.97
CA ASP A 21 5.13 -7.43 31.67
C ASP A 21 5.61 -5.98 31.67
N ASP A 22 6.90 -5.85 31.39
CA ASP A 22 7.58 -4.59 31.07
C ASP A 22 7.05 -4.02 29.75
N VAL A 23 5.89 -3.40 29.84
CA VAL A 23 5.44 -2.44 28.83
C VAL A 23 6.27 -1.18 29.09
N GLU A 24 7.23 -0.86 28.22
CA GLU A 24 7.92 0.42 28.24
C GLU A 24 6.87 1.52 28.40
N LYS A 25 6.96 2.27 29.48
CA LYS A 25 6.05 3.39 29.74
C LYS A 25 6.15 4.34 28.55
N TYR A 26 5.04 4.49 27.82
CA TYR A 26 4.88 5.55 26.84
C TYR A 26 5.23 6.90 27.50
N ILE A 27 6.36 7.44 27.10
CA ILE A 27 6.72 8.84 27.38
C ILE A 27 6.31 9.58 26.10
N PRO A 28 5.29 10.44 26.16
CA PRO A 28 4.93 11.23 24.98
C PRO A 28 6.18 11.96 24.50
N PRO A 29 6.47 11.95 23.20
CA PRO A 29 7.63 12.64 22.67
C PRO A 29 7.57 14.10 23.12
N THR A 30 8.69 14.63 23.59
CA THR A 30 8.85 16.08 23.76
C THR A 30 8.55 16.68 22.40
N PRO A 31 7.66 17.69 22.28
CA PRO A 31 7.40 18.32 21.02
C PRO A 31 8.75 18.73 20.41
N ILE A 32 9.12 18.14 19.28
CA ILE A 32 10.26 18.61 18.51
C ILE A 32 9.90 20.04 18.14
N ALA A 33 10.76 20.98 18.52
CA ALA A 33 10.55 22.38 18.14
C ALA A 33 10.26 22.42 16.64
N PRO A 34 9.25 23.18 16.17
CA PRO A 34 9.01 23.32 14.75
C PRO A 34 10.33 23.65 14.08
N SER A 35 10.63 23.01 12.94
CA SER A 35 11.77 23.37 12.10
C SER A 35 11.83 24.88 11.99
N GLU A 36 13.00 25.46 12.20
CA GLU A 36 13.20 26.92 12.11
C GLU A 36 12.48 27.44 10.85
N PRO A 37 11.71 28.56 10.94
CA PRO A 37 10.99 29.05 9.76
C PRO A 37 12.00 29.42 8.68
N GLY A 38 12.17 28.56 7.66
CA GLY A 38 13.06 28.82 6.53
C GLY A 38 13.84 27.64 5.99
N GLU A 39 13.88 26.49 6.65
CA GLU A 39 14.55 25.31 6.07
C GLU A 39 13.56 24.58 5.15
N GLU A 40 13.90 24.52 3.85
CA GLU A 40 13.09 23.80 2.87
C GLU A 40 13.11 22.29 3.18
N VAL A 41 11.93 21.69 3.30
CA VAL A 41 11.80 20.25 3.55
C VAL A 41 12.35 19.49 2.35
N VAL A 42 13.33 18.62 2.58
CA VAL A 42 13.95 17.78 1.56
C VAL A 42 13.45 16.35 1.72
N TYR A 43 12.46 15.98 0.92
CA TYR A 43 11.75 14.69 1.05
C TYR A 43 12.63 13.49 0.73
N HIS A 44 13.53 13.58 -0.26
CA HIS A 44 14.42 12.47 -0.57
C HIS A 44 15.33 12.10 0.61
N LYS A 45 15.80 13.08 1.40
CA LYS A 45 16.61 12.82 2.61
C LYS A 45 15.78 12.11 3.68
N ARG A 46 14.54 12.59 3.94
CA ARG A 46 13.61 11.93 4.87
C ARG A 46 13.28 10.50 4.44
N ALA A 47 13.09 10.26 3.13
CA ALA A 47 12.86 8.92 2.59
C ALA A 47 14.08 8.01 2.81
N LYS A 48 15.30 8.52 2.58
CA LYS A 48 16.53 7.76 2.82
C LYS A 48 16.73 7.42 4.30
N GLU A 49 16.50 8.37 5.19
CA GLU A 49 16.54 8.15 6.65
C GLU A 49 15.54 7.09 7.09
N GLN A 50 14.31 7.13 6.55
CA GLN A 50 13.29 6.11 6.82
C GLN A 50 13.72 4.72 6.34
N PHE A 51 14.32 4.62 5.16
CA PHE A 51 14.85 3.35 4.65
C PHE A 51 16.00 2.81 5.52
N ASP A 52 16.90 3.68 5.98
CA ASP A 52 17.98 3.29 6.88
C ASP A 52 17.45 2.76 8.20
N LEU A 53 16.42 3.40 8.74
CA LEU A 53 15.72 2.95 9.94
C LEU A 53 15.04 1.59 9.75
N ILE A 54 14.37 1.39 8.61
CA ILE A 54 13.79 0.08 8.25
C ILE A 54 14.88 -0.99 8.19
N ASN A 55 16.02 -0.72 7.55
CA ASN A 55 17.13 -1.65 7.50
C ASN A 55 17.69 -1.97 8.90
N GLN A 56 17.80 -0.98 9.77
CA GLN A 56 18.27 -1.16 11.13
C GLN A 56 17.32 -2.03 11.97
N CYS A 57 16.02 -1.83 11.84
CA CYS A 57 15.01 -2.44 12.69
C CYS A 57 14.52 -3.80 12.19
N TYR A 58 14.33 -3.94 10.88
CA TYR A 58 13.58 -5.08 10.34
C TYR A 58 14.43 -6.05 9.52
N ARG A 59 15.59 -5.64 8.97
CA ARG A 59 16.37 -6.48 8.08
C ARG A 59 16.89 -7.73 8.78
N ILE A 60 16.76 -8.87 8.12
CA ILE A 60 17.29 -10.17 8.57
C ILE A 60 18.72 -10.32 8.04
N ASN A 61 19.68 -10.48 8.94
CA ASN A 61 21.11 -10.45 8.62
C ASN A 61 21.77 -11.83 8.60
N SER A 62 21.00 -12.93 8.75
CA SER A 62 21.57 -14.29 8.73
C SER A 62 20.49 -15.35 8.53
N GLY A 63 20.90 -16.54 8.10
CA GLY A 63 20.02 -17.70 7.92
C GLY A 63 19.38 -17.78 6.54
N ALA A 64 18.40 -18.65 6.38
CA ALA A 64 17.73 -18.90 5.09
C ALA A 64 16.99 -17.68 4.55
N THR A 65 16.52 -16.80 5.42
CA THR A 65 15.78 -15.56 5.10
C THR A 65 16.67 -14.32 5.10
N GLU A 66 18.01 -14.49 5.12
CA GLU A 66 18.94 -13.36 5.05
C GLU A 66 18.62 -12.44 3.86
N GLY A 67 18.62 -11.12 4.12
CA GLY A 67 18.30 -10.10 3.11
C GLY A 67 16.80 -9.84 2.93
N LEU A 68 15.92 -10.60 3.60
CA LEU A 68 14.51 -10.28 3.79
C LEU A 68 14.32 -9.45 5.08
N TYR A 69 13.07 -9.18 5.43
CA TYR A 69 12.69 -8.32 6.54
C TYR A 69 11.71 -9.02 7.47
N ASN A 70 11.74 -8.68 8.76
CA ASN A 70 10.75 -9.15 9.73
C ASN A 70 9.42 -8.39 9.56
N GLU A 71 8.31 -9.02 9.93
CA GLU A 71 6.98 -8.40 9.92
C GLU A 71 6.85 -7.29 10.98
N ASN A 72 7.43 -7.53 12.15
CA ASN A 72 7.36 -6.63 13.29
C ASN A 72 8.74 -6.26 13.84
N TYR A 73 8.83 -5.12 14.50
CA TYR A 73 9.99 -4.72 15.29
C TYR A 73 9.56 -4.23 16.70
N PRO A 74 10.02 -4.88 17.79
CA PRO A 74 10.86 -6.09 17.79
C PRO A 74 10.15 -7.30 17.17
N LYS A 75 10.92 -8.24 16.61
CA LYS A 75 10.38 -9.50 16.10
C LYS A 75 9.68 -10.26 17.23
N LYS A 76 8.47 -10.77 16.96
CA LYS A 76 7.67 -11.57 17.89
C LYS A 76 7.94 -13.07 17.67
N ASP A 77 7.83 -13.87 18.73
CA ASP A 77 8.02 -15.34 18.64
C ASP A 77 6.98 -16.02 17.73
N THR A 78 5.84 -15.35 17.51
CA THR A 78 4.75 -15.82 16.63
C THR A 78 4.91 -15.39 15.19
N ASP A 79 5.88 -14.53 14.87
CA ASP A 79 6.10 -14.05 13.52
C ASP A 79 6.68 -15.15 12.63
N ASN A 80 6.33 -15.09 11.35
CA ASN A 80 6.92 -15.93 10.31
C ASN A 80 8.45 -15.71 10.22
N PRO A 81 9.19 -16.61 9.58
CA PRO A 81 10.62 -16.44 9.35
C PRO A 81 11.01 -15.12 8.68
N ALA A 82 10.15 -14.62 7.79
CA ALA A 82 10.23 -13.30 7.18
C ALA A 82 8.81 -12.70 7.09
N SER A 83 8.70 -11.42 6.72
CA SER A 83 7.42 -10.75 6.47
C SER A 83 6.59 -11.49 5.43
N PHE A 84 5.28 -11.24 5.44
CA PHE A 84 4.45 -11.62 4.32
C PHE A 84 4.92 -10.94 3.03
N LEU A 85 4.48 -11.48 1.88
CA LEU A 85 4.78 -10.95 0.55
C LEU A 85 4.36 -9.48 0.41
N TRP A 86 3.14 -9.15 0.82
CA TRP A 86 2.59 -7.82 0.70
C TRP A 86 3.42 -6.72 1.39
N PRO A 87 3.81 -6.81 2.70
CA PRO A 87 4.74 -5.83 3.27
C PRO A 87 6.10 -5.80 2.57
N TYR A 88 6.66 -6.94 2.17
CA TYR A 88 7.91 -6.95 1.42
C TYR A 88 7.79 -6.20 0.09
N ASP A 89 6.67 -6.34 -0.61
CA ASP A 89 6.38 -5.61 -1.84
C ASP A 89 6.27 -4.09 -1.59
N GLY A 90 5.55 -3.68 -0.53
CA GLY A 90 5.47 -2.28 -0.13
C GLY A 90 6.84 -1.63 0.11
N LEU A 91 7.77 -2.38 0.73
CA LEU A 91 9.15 -1.95 0.91
C LEU A 91 9.86 -1.78 -0.44
N VAL A 92 9.74 -2.76 -1.35
CA VAL A 92 10.37 -2.70 -2.67
C VAL A 92 9.88 -1.49 -3.47
N SER A 93 8.58 -1.17 -3.42
CA SER A 93 7.99 0.02 -4.03
C SER A 93 8.63 1.32 -3.51
N GLY A 94 8.81 1.43 -2.18
CA GLY A 94 9.50 2.57 -1.58
C GLY A 94 10.97 2.69 -2.01
N VAL A 95 11.65 1.54 -2.14
CA VAL A 95 13.06 1.50 -2.58
C VAL A 95 13.21 1.81 -4.08
N ALA A 96 12.22 1.47 -4.91
CA ALA A 96 12.18 1.90 -6.32
C ALA A 96 12.21 3.43 -6.45
N ALA A 97 11.46 4.13 -5.59
CA ALA A 97 11.49 5.59 -5.53
C ALA A 97 12.87 6.13 -5.14
N LEU A 98 13.53 5.54 -4.13
CA LEU A 98 14.90 5.94 -3.75
C LEU A 98 15.92 5.70 -4.87
N HIS A 99 15.82 4.56 -5.56
CA HIS A 99 16.66 4.28 -6.73
C HIS A 99 16.45 5.31 -7.83
N SER A 100 15.20 5.67 -8.11
CA SER A 100 14.83 6.69 -9.11
C SER A 100 15.34 8.10 -8.73
N LEU A 101 15.46 8.37 -7.43
CA LEU A 101 16.05 9.63 -6.91
C LEU A 101 17.57 9.65 -7.00
N GLY A 102 18.23 8.53 -7.32
CA GLY A 102 19.68 8.42 -7.50
C GLY A 102 20.44 7.80 -6.33
N TYR A 103 19.75 7.20 -5.34
CA TYR A 103 20.42 6.49 -4.26
C TYR A 103 20.87 5.09 -4.66
N ASP A 104 22.06 4.68 -4.22
CA ASP A 104 22.52 3.29 -4.29
C ASP A 104 21.92 2.50 -3.10
N VAL A 105 20.82 1.79 -3.36
CA VAL A 105 20.01 1.07 -2.36
C VAL A 105 19.87 -0.42 -2.62
N ASN A 106 20.73 -1.00 -3.45
CA ASN A 106 20.68 -2.42 -3.86
C ASN A 106 19.30 -2.86 -4.39
N TYR A 107 18.61 -1.99 -5.12
CA TYR A 107 17.24 -2.22 -5.60
C TYR A 107 17.10 -3.54 -6.38
N ALA A 108 18.02 -3.82 -7.30
CA ALA A 108 18.01 -5.07 -8.07
C ALA A 108 18.00 -6.33 -7.18
N ALA A 109 18.86 -6.35 -6.13
CA ALA A 109 18.92 -7.47 -5.21
C ALA A 109 17.63 -7.64 -4.40
N MET A 110 16.92 -6.56 -4.08
CA MET A 110 15.64 -6.62 -3.40
C MET A 110 14.54 -7.17 -4.31
N VAL A 111 14.48 -6.73 -5.55
CA VAL A 111 13.52 -7.27 -6.55
C VAL A 111 13.78 -8.76 -6.79
N ASP A 112 15.04 -9.19 -6.89
CA ASP A 112 15.39 -10.61 -7.07
C ASP A 112 14.92 -11.49 -5.90
N ARG A 113 14.77 -10.94 -4.70
CA ARG A 113 14.28 -11.69 -3.53
C ARG A 113 12.78 -12.00 -3.58
N PHE A 114 11.99 -11.43 -4.49
CA PHE A 114 10.63 -11.92 -4.73
C PHE A 114 10.61 -13.40 -5.08
N GLU A 115 11.62 -13.93 -5.77
CA GLU A 115 11.65 -15.33 -6.19
C GLU A 115 11.61 -16.34 -5.04
N VAL A 116 11.97 -15.96 -3.81
CA VAL A 116 11.84 -16.86 -2.66
C VAL A 116 10.40 -17.03 -2.18
N TYR A 117 9.48 -16.18 -2.64
CA TYR A 117 8.03 -16.33 -2.45
C TYR A 117 7.37 -17.11 -3.60
N TYR A 118 8.08 -17.36 -4.70
CA TYR A 118 7.53 -18.06 -5.85
C TYR A 118 7.38 -19.56 -5.59
N SER A 119 6.27 -20.14 -6.04
CA SER A 119 5.99 -21.56 -5.96
C SER A 119 5.21 -22.06 -7.17
N THR A 120 5.39 -23.35 -7.49
CA THR A 120 4.65 -24.02 -8.56
C THR A 120 4.12 -25.34 -8.01
N PRO A 121 2.96 -25.35 -7.32
CA PRO A 121 2.33 -26.57 -6.87
C PRO A 121 2.02 -27.51 -8.04
N ALA A 122 2.00 -28.80 -7.79
CA ALA A 122 1.76 -29.79 -8.85
C ALA A 122 0.39 -29.57 -9.53
N GLY A 123 0.42 -29.38 -10.85
CA GLY A 123 -0.78 -29.17 -11.65
C GLY A 123 -1.36 -27.73 -11.63
N ALA A 124 -0.70 -26.81 -10.95
CA ALA A 124 -1.11 -25.40 -10.91
C ALA A 124 -0.16 -24.50 -11.71
N VAL A 125 -0.64 -23.33 -12.09
CA VAL A 125 0.19 -22.26 -12.63
C VAL A 125 1.09 -21.74 -11.50
N GLY A 126 2.36 -21.44 -11.81
CA GLY A 126 3.29 -20.85 -10.85
C GLY A 126 2.90 -19.43 -10.48
N ALA A 127 3.01 -19.10 -9.18
CA ALA A 127 2.72 -17.76 -8.65
C ALA A 127 3.45 -17.53 -7.32
N TYR A 128 3.39 -16.30 -6.80
CA TYR A 128 3.97 -15.91 -5.52
C TYR A 128 2.99 -16.22 -4.39
N GLY A 129 3.45 -16.99 -3.38
CA GLY A 129 2.70 -17.27 -2.15
C GLY A 129 2.87 -16.14 -1.13
N SER A 130 1.91 -16.02 -0.22
CA SER A 130 1.91 -14.97 0.81
C SER A 130 3.07 -15.07 1.82
N GLN A 131 3.73 -16.24 1.90
CA GLN A 131 4.80 -16.54 2.87
C GLN A 131 6.00 -17.20 2.19
N THR A 132 7.15 -17.22 2.89
CA THR A 132 8.36 -17.89 2.44
C THR A 132 9.16 -18.47 3.61
N ASN A 133 9.91 -19.54 3.32
CA ASN A 133 10.95 -20.06 4.21
C ASN A 133 12.36 -19.55 3.83
N GLY A 134 12.45 -18.61 2.87
CA GLY A 134 13.70 -18.06 2.34
C GLY A 134 14.24 -18.75 1.09
N THR A 135 13.64 -19.87 0.66
CA THR A 135 14.03 -20.62 -0.54
C THR A 135 12.86 -20.90 -1.50
N THR A 136 11.65 -21.03 -0.96
CA THR A 136 10.44 -21.26 -1.76
C THR A 136 9.24 -20.63 -1.08
N GLY A 137 8.27 -20.19 -1.90
CA GLY A 137 7.01 -19.63 -1.46
C GLY A 137 6.08 -20.68 -0.89
N SER A 138 5.21 -20.22 0.00
CA SER A 138 4.16 -21.00 0.66
C SER A 138 2.99 -20.09 1.04
N GLY A 139 1.97 -20.66 1.67
CA GLY A 139 0.74 -19.95 2.00
C GLY A 139 -0.15 -19.71 0.79
N THR A 140 -1.22 -18.98 1.00
CA THR A 140 -2.21 -18.65 -0.02
C THR A 140 -1.61 -17.76 -1.10
N ARG A 141 -1.98 -17.99 -2.36
CA ARG A 141 -1.58 -17.18 -3.50
C ARG A 141 -2.74 -16.24 -3.86
N PHE A 142 -2.56 -14.96 -3.52
CA PHE A 142 -3.56 -13.93 -3.77
C PHE A 142 -3.34 -13.28 -5.13
N TYR A 143 -4.42 -12.95 -5.83
CA TYR A 143 -4.34 -12.34 -7.16
C TYR A 143 -3.90 -10.88 -7.11
N ASP A 144 -4.26 -10.14 -6.06
CA ASP A 144 -3.77 -8.78 -5.81
C ASP A 144 -2.28 -8.75 -5.46
N ASP A 145 -1.81 -9.56 -4.49
CA ASP A 145 -0.38 -9.66 -4.14
C ASP A 145 0.48 -9.96 -5.37
N ASN A 146 0.06 -10.93 -6.19
CA ASN A 146 0.79 -11.26 -7.42
C ASN A 146 0.76 -10.11 -8.43
N SER A 147 -0.35 -9.38 -8.53
CA SER A 147 -0.46 -8.23 -9.42
C SER A 147 0.46 -7.09 -9.00
N ILE A 148 0.60 -6.84 -7.70
CA ILE A 148 1.48 -5.81 -7.18
C ILE A 148 2.95 -6.20 -7.44
N VAL A 149 3.35 -7.45 -7.19
CA VAL A 149 4.68 -7.96 -7.60
C VAL A 149 4.90 -7.78 -9.12
N GLY A 150 3.87 -8.01 -9.93
CA GLY A 150 3.94 -7.78 -11.37
C GLY A 150 4.24 -6.33 -11.73
N ILE A 151 3.65 -5.36 -11.02
CA ILE A 151 3.91 -3.93 -11.19
C ILE A 151 5.38 -3.63 -10.85
N GLU A 152 5.87 -4.13 -9.71
CA GLU A 152 7.28 -3.93 -9.31
C GLU A 152 8.27 -4.57 -10.28
N LEU A 153 7.95 -5.72 -10.86
CA LEU A 153 8.78 -6.36 -11.90
C LEU A 153 8.82 -5.53 -13.19
N VAL A 154 7.71 -4.92 -13.61
CA VAL A 154 7.70 -4.01 -14.77
C VAL A 154 8.47 -2.74 -14.46
N GLU A 155 8.33 -2.18 -13.25
CA GLU A 155 9.12 -1.03 -12.80
C GLU A 155 10.62 -1.34 -12.79
N ALA A 156 11.01 -2.52 -12.26
CA ALA A 156 12.39 -2.97 -12.27
C ALA A 156 12.94 -3.16 -13.70
N PHE A 157 12.12 -3.68 -14.62
CA PHE A 157 12.50 -3.75 -16.04
C PHE A 157 12.78 -2.34 -16.59
N ASN A 158 11.92 -1.37 -16.32
CA ASN A 158 12.07 0.00 -16.81
C ASN A 158 13.31 0.70 -16.23
N LEU A 159 13.59 0.51 -14.94
CA LEU A 159 14.69 1.17 -14.24
C LEU A 159 16.05 0.51 -14.51
N LEU A 160 16.08 -0.82 -14.63
CA LEU A 160 17.34 -1.60 -14.72
C LEU A 160 17.61 -2.17 -16.11
N ASN A 161 16.66 -2.07 -17.04
CA ASN A 161 16.72 -2.63 -18.39
C ASN A 161 17.12 -4.13 -18.42
N ASN A 162 16.61 -4.92 -17.44
CA ASN A 162 16.88 -6.35 -17.33
C ASN A 162 15.66 -7.16 -17.80
N GLN A 163 15.81 -7.90 -18.90
CA GLN A 163 14.76 -8.70 -19.55
C GLN A 163 14.21 -9.83 -18.67
N ASP A 164 14.96 -10.28 -17.67
CA ASP A 164 14.50 -11.34 -16.75
C ASP A 164 13.27 -10.90 -15.94
N TYR A 165 13.18 -9.62 -15.57
CA TYR A 165 12.02 -9.09 -14.87
C TYR A 165 10.75 -9.14 -15.73
N LEU A 166 10.87 -8.84 -17.01
CA LEU A 166 9.73 -8.96 -17.92
C LEU A 166 9.29 -10.43 -18.12
N THR A 167 10.25 -11.36 -18.14
CA THR A 167 9.97 -12.80 -18.18
C THR A 167 9.24 -13.26 -16.91
N LYS A 168 9.64 -12.75 -15.75
CA LYS A 168 8.96 -13.02 -14.46
C LYS A 168 7.56 -12.40 -14.43
N ALA A 169 7.39 -11.17 -14.89
CA ALA A 169 6.09 -10.50 -14.99
C ALA A 169 5.11 -11.29 -15.89
N LYS A 170 5.58 -11.85 -17.00
CA LYS A 170 4.75 -12.69 -17.89
C LYS A 170 4.16 -13.92 -17.19
N ARG A 171 4.84 -14.50 -16.21
CA ARG A 171 4.30 -15.64 -15.43
C ARG A 171 3.03 -15.25 -14.67
N ILE A 172 2.98 -14.00 -14.18
CA ILE A 172 1.82 -13.46 -13.46
C ILE A 172 0.62 -13.31 -14.40
N VAL A 173 0.83 -12.90 -15.66
CA VAL A 173 -0.27 -12.83 -16.64
C VAL A 173 -0.99 -14.18 -16.76
N ALA A 174 -0.24 -15.29 -16.83
CA ALA A 174 -0.82 -16.64 -16.89
C ALA A 174 -1.61 -16.99 -15.61
N PHE A 175 -1.11 -16.58 -14.44
CA PHE A 175 -1.81 -16.78 -13.16
C PHE A 175 -3.12 -15.97 -13.11
N LEU A 176 -3.13 -14.73 -13.59
CA LEU A 176 -4.36 -13.92 -13.65
C LEU A 176 -5.40 -14.51 -14.62
N GLN A 177 -4.96 -15.03 -15.76
CA GLN A 177 -5.87 -15.69 -16.72
C GLN A 177 -6.55 -16.94 -16.10
N GLU A 178 -5.86 -17.64 -15.22
CA GLU A 178 -6.42 -18.79 -14.48
C GLU A 178 -7.41 -18.34 -13.39
N GLY A 179 -7.26 -17.12 -12.87
CA GLY A 179 -8.10 -16.55 -11.81
C GLY A 179 -9.46 -16.05 -12.27
N GLU A 180 -9.65 -15.73 -13.56
CA GLU A 180 -10.93 -15.27 -14.13
C GLU A 180 -11.85 -16.46 -14.40
N ASP A 181 -13.12 -16.34 -14.02
CA ASP A 181 -14.16 -17.31 -14.34
C ASP A 181 -15.49 -16.60 -14.68
N ASP A 182 -16.50 -17.37 -15.14
CA ASP A 182 -17.80 -16.82 -15.56
C ASP A 182 -18.73 -16.46 -14.39
N THR A 183 -18.33 -16.68 -13.14
CA THR A 183 -19.15 -16.33 -11.98
C THR A 183 -19.31 -14.82 -11.90
N PHE A 184 -20.57 -14.35 -11.84
CA PHE A 184 -20.94 -12.94 -11.92
C PHE A 184 -20.48 -12.24 -13.22
N GLU A 185 -20.45 -12.97 -14.31
CA GLU A 185 -20.06 -12.47 -15.64
C GLU A 185 -18.60 -12.02 -15.75
N GLY A 186 -17.68 -12.65 -14.98
CA GLY A 186 -16.26 -12.37 -15.02
C GLY A 186 -15.67 -11.92 -13.69
N GLY A 187 -14.50 -11.28 -13.77
CA GLY A 187 -13.74 -10.79 -12.62
C GLY A 187 -12.91 -11.86 -11.92
N LEU A 188 -11.88 -11.41 -11.23
CA LEU A 188 -10.97 -12.26 -10.47
C LEU A 188 -11.47 -12.49 -9.05
N TRP A 189 -11.29 -13.70 -8.54
CA TRP A 189 -11.39 -14.03 -7.13
C TRP A 189 -10.24 -13.37 -6.34
N TRP A 190 -10.34 -13.31 -5.02
CA TRP A 190 -9.27 -12.78 -4.18
C TRP A 190 -8.09 -13.75 -4.09
N ASN A 191 -8.38 -15.03 -3.82
CA ASN A 191 -7.38 -16.07 -3.72
C ASN A 191 -7.79 -17.34 -4.48
N GLU A 192 -6.81 -18.15 -4.85
CA GLU A 192 -7.05 -19.34 -5.67
C GLU A 192 -7.70 -20.50 -4.90
N ASP A 193 -7.45 -20.58 -3.57
CA ASP A 193 -7.85 -21.73 -2.76
C ASP A 193 -9.34 -21.74 -2.42
N GLN A 194 -10.02 -20.57 -2.50
CA GLN A 194 -11.38 -20.39 -2.01
C GLN A 194 -12.37 -19.89 -3.06
N LYS A 195 -12.05 -20.07 -4.34
CA LYS A 195 -12.92 -19.65 -5.45
C LYS A 195 -14.31 -20.26 -5.34
N GLY A 196 -15.36 -19.45 -5.32
CA GLY A 196 -16.77 -19.87 -5.39
C GLY A 196 -17.30 -20.63 -4.17
N GLN A 197 -16.57 -20.67 -3.06
CA GLN A 197 -17.00 -21.39 -1.86
C GLN A 197 -18.04 -20.57 -1.09
N GLN A 198 -19.26 -21.08 -1.02
CA GLN A 198 -20.34 -20.41 -0.30
C GLN A 198 -20.12 -20.39 1.22
N GLY A 199 -20.38 -19.23 1.85
CA GLY A 199 -20.22 -19.04 3.30
C GLY A 199 -18.79 -18.90 3.79
N VAL A 200 -17.82 -18.76 2.89
CA VAL A 200 -16.41 -18.48 3.19
C VAL A 200 -16.14 -17.02 2.92
N GLY A 201 -15.73 -16.24 3.94
CA GLY A 201 -15.55 -14.80 3.85
C GLY A 201 -14.48 -14.36 2.83
N ASP A 202 -13.45 -15.20 2.63
CA ASP A 202 -12.38 -14.94 1.66
C ASP A 202 -12.73 -15.44 0.25
N SER A 203 -13.92 -16.05 0.06
CA SER A 203 -14.45 -16.39 -1.26
C SER A 203 -15.23 -15.22 -1.84
N ASN A 204 -14.51 -14.26 -2.37
CA ASN A 204 -15.04 -13.01 -2.91
C ASN A 204 -14.24 -12.55 -4.14
N LYS A 205 -14.85 -11.64 -4.91
CA LYS A 205 -14.20 -10.94 -6.04
C LYS A 205 -14.05 -9.46 -5.64
N PRO A 206 -12.87 -9.06 -5.14
CA PRO A 206 -12.69 -7.72 -4.58
C PRO A 206 -12.21 -6.71 -5.62
N THR A 207 -12.37 -5.44 -5.28
CA THR A 207 -11.81 -4.33 -6.07
C THR A 207 -10.29 -4.40 -6.14
N CYS A 208 -9.60 -4.77 -5.05
CA CYS A 208 -8.14 -4.87 -5.05
C CYS A 208 -7.62 -5.88 -6.08
N ALA A 209 -8.10 -7.13 -6.07
CA ALA A 209 -7.63 -8.14 -7.02
C ALA A 209 -7.89 -7.72 -8.48
N ASN A 210 -9.09 -7.24 -8.77
CA ASN A 210 -9.45 -6.81 -10.13
C ASN A 210 -8.76 -5.51 -10.55
N GLY A 211 -8.67 -4.54 -9.63
CA GLY A 211 -8.05 -3.24 -9.87
C GLY A 211 -6.53 -3.35 -10.08
N TYR A 212 -5.81 -4.06 -9.18
CA TYR A 212 -4.36 -4.23 -9.33
C TYR A 212 -4.00 -5.14 -10.50
N ALA A 213 -4.78 -6.19 -10.78
CA ALA A 213 -4.59 -6.98 -12.00
C ALA A 213 -4.74 -6.11 -13.25
N THR A 214 -5.75 -5.24 -13.29
CA THR A 214 -5.90 -4.28 -14.39
C THR A 214 -4.68 -3.36 -14.50
N LEU A 215 -4.21 -2.79 -13.39
CA LEU A 215 -3.06 -1.89 -13.37
C LEU A 215 -1.81 -2.59 -13.87
N PHE A 216 -1.50 -3.76 -13.33
CA PHE A 216 -0.37 -4.58 -13.78
C PHE A 216 -0.44 -4.89 -15.29
N LEU A 217 -1.59 -5.34 -15.78
CA LEU A 217 -1.78 -5.66 -17.20
C LEU A 217 -1.56 -4.43 -18.10
N LEU A 218 -1.98 -3.25 -17.68
CA LEU A 218 -1.76 -2.01 -18.42
C LEU A 218 -0.27 -1.57 -18.41
N GLU A 219 0.43 -1.74 -17.28
CA GLU A 219 1.87 -1.52 -17.22
C GLU A 219 2.62 -2.54 -18.08
N TYR A 220 2.29 -3.84 -17.96
CA TYR A 220 2.87 -4.88 -18.79
C TYR A 220 2.58 -4.67 -20.29
N HIS A 221 1.39 -4.21 -20.66
CA HIS A 221 1.04 -3.85 -22.02
C HIS A 221 2.00 -2.82 -22.63
N SER A 222 2.52 -1.88 -21.83
CA SER A 222 3.44 -0.86 -22.33
C SER A 222 4.76 -1.44 -22.83
N VAL A 223 5.23 -2.52 -22.24
CA VAL A 223 6.56 -3.13 -22.42
C VAL A 223 6.55 -4.54 -23.03
N CYS A 224 5.41 -5.24 -23.04
CA CYS A 224 5.32 -6.61 -23.55
C CYS A 224 5.54 -6.70 -25.08
N PRO A 225 5.87 -7.90 -25.61
CA PRO A 225 5.95 -8.15 -27.05
C PRO A 225 4.65 -7.75 -27.80
N GLN A 226 4.80 -7.29 -29.03
CA GLN A 226 3.67 -6.76 -29.82
C GLN A 226 2.53 -7.79 -30.01
N GLU A 227 2.88 -9.07 -30.14
CA GLU A 227 1.93 -10.18 -30.29
C GLU A 227 1.06 -10.42 -29.05
N GLU A 228 1.49 -9.99 -27.87
CA GLU A 228 0.77 -10.16 -26.60
C GLU A 228 -0.17 -8.98 -26.29
N LYS A 229 0.10 -7.81 -26.88
CA LYS A 229 -0.58 -6.54 -26.52
C LYS A 229 -2.11 -6.63 -26.63
N ALA A 230 -2.63 -7.25 -27.66
CA ALA A 230 -4.07 -7.31 -27.87
C ALA A 230 -4.78 -8.11 -26.77
N ASP A 231 -4.25 -9.27 -26.40
CA ASP A 231 -4.84 -10.16 -25.40
C ASP A 231 -4.70 -9.57 -23.98
N VAL A 232 -3.53 -8.99 -23.66
CA VAL A 232 -3.28 -8.31 -22.40
C VAL A 232 -4.23 -7.13 -22.20
N LEU A 233 -4.38 -6.27 -23.22
CA LEU A 233 -5.31 -5.13 -23.15
C LEU A 233 -6.77 -5.58 -23.05
N ALA A 234 -7.13 -6.66 -23.77
CA ALA A 234 -8.49 -7.20 -23.70
C ALA A 234 -8.85 -7.71 -22.30
N LEU A 235 -7.91 -8.41 -21.63
CA LEU A 235 -8.08 -8.86 -20.25
C LEU A 235 -8.18 -7.66 -19.29
N ALA A 236 -7.29 -6.68 -19.40
CA ALA A 236 -7.33 -5.47 -18.59
C ALA A 236 -8.67 -4.71 -18.71
N LYS A 237 -9.17 -4.56 -19.94
CA LYS A 237 -10.48 -3.89 -20.19
C LYS A 237 -11.65 -4.67 -19.59
N ARG A 238 -11.64 -6.02 -19.63
CA ARG A 238 -12.71 -6.84 -19.02
C ARG A 238 -12.72 -6.69 -17.50
N LEU A 239 -11.55 -6.79 -16.85
CA LEU A 239 -11.45 -6.66 -15.39
C LEU A 239 -11.84 -5.26 -14.91
N TYR A 240 -11.39 -4.22 -15.62
CA TYR A 240 -11.81 -2.84 -15.33
C TYR A 240 -13.33 -2.65 -15.46
N ALA A 241 -13.91 -3.11 -16.56
CA ALA A 241 -15.35 -2.97 -16.82
C ALA A 241 -16.18 -3.76 -15.80
N TRP A 242 -15.73 -4.96 -15.42
CA TRP A 242 -16.38 -5.75 -14.40
C TRP A 242 -16.38 -5.03 -13.03
N THR A 243 -15.24 -4.48 -12.63
CA THR A 243 -15.10 -3.74 -11.36
C THR A 243 -15.97 -2.48 -11.36
N LEU A 244 -15.95 -1.72 -12.46
CA LEU A 244 -16.76 -0.53 -12.64
C LEU A 244 -18.27 -0.84 -12.51
N THR A 245 -18.71 -1.96 -13.09
CA THR A 245 -20.14 -2.34 -13.12
C THR A 245 -20.61 -2.90 -11.78
N ASN A 246 -19.79 -3.70 -11.10
CA ASN A 246 -20.19 -4.44 -9.91
C ASN A 246 -19.88 -3.73 -8.60
N LEU A 247 -18.81 -2.91 -8.55
CA LEU A 247 -18.25 -2.43 -7.28
C LEU A 247 -18.14 -0.90 -7.20
N ARG A 248 -18.45 -0.14 -8.24
CA ARG A 248 -18.49 1.33 -8.13
C ARG A 248 -19.74 1.80 -7.43
N ASP A 249 -19.59 2.63 -6.40
CA ASP A 249 -20.72 3.32 -5.77
C ASP A 249 -21.21 4.45 -6.69
N PRO A 250 -22.47 4.43 -7.13
CA PRO A 250 -23.02 5.47 -7.99
C PRO A 250 -23.24 6.81 -7.28
N GLU A 251 -23.24 6.83 -5.92
CA GLU A 251 -23.49 8.06 -5.15
C GLU A 251 -22.28 8.99 -5.13
N ASP A 252 -21.07 8.42 -4.97
CA ASP A 252 -19.85 9.21 -4.84
C ASP A 252 -18.70 8.81 -5.78
N GLY A 253 -18.89 7.73 -6.55
CA GLY A 253 -17.86 7.26 -7.49
C GLY A 253 -16.67 6.53 -6.85
N CYS A 254 -16.65 6.33 -5.53
CA CYS A 254 -15.70 5.43 -4.87
C CYS A 254 -16.04 3.97 -5.13
N TYR A 255 -15.13 3.06 -4.75
CA TYR A 255 -15.34 1.64 -4.97
C TYR A 255 -15.56 0.89 -3.65
N TRP A 256 -16.59 0.04 -3.63
CA TRP A 256 -16.85 -0.93 -2.57
C TRP A 256 -15.77 -2.02 -2.54
N ASN A 257 -15.66 -2.69 -1.40
CA ASN A 257 -14.58 -3.64 -1.20
C ASN A 257 -14.68 -4.85 -2.12
N ASP A 258 -15.80 -5.59 -2.05
CA ASP A 258 -15.88 -6.86 -2.74
C ASP A 258 -17.33 -7.33 -3.00
N LYS A 259 -17.44 -8.31 -3.92
CA LYS A 259 -18.64 -9.10 -4.16
C LYS A 259 -18.40 -10.51 -3.66
N GLN A 260 -19.17 -10.92 -2.66
CA GLN A 260 -19.09 -12.23 -2.02
C GLN A 260 -19.60 -13.36 -2.94
N ALA A 261 -19.23 -14.62 -2.67
CA ALA A 261 -19.65 -15.79 -3.45
C ALA A 261 -21.18 -15.97 -3.52
N ASP A 262 -21.94 -15.43 -2.56
CA ASP A 262 -23.40 -15.43 -2.57
C ASP A 262 -24.01 -14.24 -3.37
N GLY A 263 -23.18 -13.40 -3.94
CA GLY A 263 -23.56 -12.21 -4.71
C GLY A 263 -23.80 -10.94 -3.87
N SER A 264 -23.72 -11.01 -2.54
CA SER A 264 -23.80 -9.82 -1.69
C SER A 264 -22.59 -8.92 -1.85
N ILE A 265 -22.76 -7.61 -1.61
CA ILE A 265 -21.71 -6.60 -1.74
C ILE A 265 -21.26 -6.12 -0.37
N ASN A 266 -19.98 -6.24 -0.07
CA ASN A 266 -19.33 -5.58 1.04
C ASN A 266 -19.02 -4.11 0.66
N LYS A 267 -19.82 -3.20 1.19
CA LYS A 267 -19.78 -1.77 0.83
C LYS A 267 -18.69 -0.95 1.58
N THR A 268 -17.79 -1.60 2.31
CA THR A 268 -16.62 -0.91 2.88
C THR A 268 -15.83 -0.24 1.76
N LYS A 269 -15.35 0.98 2.00
CA LYS A 269 -14.53 1.74 1.06
C LYS A 269 -13.13 1.93 1.63
N TRP A 270 -12.13 1.59 0.82
CA TRP A 270 -10.73 1.79 1.12
C TRP A 270 -10.10 2.75 0.12
N THR A 271 -9.16 3.55 0.58
CA THR A 271 -8.48 4.53 -0.28
C THR A 271 -7.81 3.89 -1.49
N TYR A 272 -7.11 2.76 -1.28
CA TYR A 272 -6.38 2.06 -2.35
C TYR A 272 -7.29 1.48 -3.44
N ASN A 273 -8.49 0.99 -3.08
CA ASN A 273 -9.46 0.46 -4.04
C ASN A 273 -9.91 1.55 -5.03
N THR A 274 -10.21 2.74 -4.52
CA THR A 274 -10.58 3.84 -5.40
C THR A 274 -9.35 4.39 -6.14
N GLY A 275 -8.20 4.46 -5.48
CA GLY A 275 -6.94 4.91 -6.09
C GLY A 275 -6.54 4.07 -7.31
N VAL A 276 -6.51 2.75 -7.18
CA VAL A 276 -6.11 1.89 -8.31
C VAL A 276 -7.06 2.02 -9.51
N MET A 277 -8.36 2.22 -9.28
CA MET A 277 -9.33 2.38 -10.35
C MET A 277 -9.22 3.75 -11.04
N ILE A 278 -8.83 4.81 -10.34
CA ILE A 278 -8.47 6.11 -10.93
C ILE A 278 -7.26 5.94 -11.85
N SER A 279 -6.18 5.32 -11.35
CA SER A 279 -4.96 5.07 -12.14
C SER A 279 -5.24 4.23 -13.40
N ASN A 280 -6.10 3.21 -13.28
CA ASN A 280 -6.53 2.38 -14.41
C ASN A 280 -7.29 3.20 -15.47
N GLY A 281 -8.22 4.06 -15.04
CA GLY A 281 -8.96 4.94 -15.96
C GLY A 281 -8.04 5.88 -16.73
N VAL A 282 -7.05 6.48 -16.06
CA VAL A 282 -6.04 7.33 -16.71
C VAL A 282 -5.21 6.55 -17.73
N ARG A 283 -4.74 5.34 -17.39
CA ARG A 283 -3.94 4.50 -18.30
C ARG A 283 -4.74 4.00 -19.50
N LEU A 284 -5.98 3.58 -19.27
CA LEU A 284 -6.88 3.18 -20.37
C LEU A 284 -7.15 4.35 -21.31
N TYR A 285 -7.38 5.56 -20.79
CA TYR A 285 -7.50 6.75 -21.62
C TYR A 285 -6.24 7.00 -22.45
N LYS A 286 -5.05 6.90 -21.85
CA LYS A 286 -3.77 7.07 -22.56
C LYS A 286 -3.58 6.08 -23.71
N ILE A 287 -4.03 4.84 -23.52
CA ILE A 287 -3.88 3.76 -24.52
C ILE A 287 -4.92 3.84 -25.61
N THR A 288 -6.20 4.15 -25.27
CA THR A 288 -7.33 4.01 -26.19
C THR A 288 -7.81 5.33 -26.77
N GLY A 289 -7.57 6.46 -26.09
CA GLY A 289 -8.16 7.77 -26.40
C GLY A 289 -9.65 7.89 -26.03
N GLU A 290 -10.26 6.87 -25.40
CA GLU A 290 -11.67 6.86 -25.04
C GLU A 290 -11.93 7.75 -23.80
N GLN A 291 -12.62 8.88 -23.99
CA GLN A 291 -12.82 9.91 -22.94
C GLN A 291 -13.58 9.38 -21.72
N THR A 292 -14.44 8.39 -21.88
CA THR A 292 -15.23 7.79 -20.78
C THR A 292 -14.39 7.23 -19.66
N TYR A 293 -13.17 6.74 -19.95
CA TYR A 293 -12.23 6.27 -18.92
C TYR A 293 -11.72 7.43 -18.07
N LEU A 294 -11.35 8.54 -18.70
CA LEU A 294 -10.87 9.74 -18.00
C LEU A 294 -12.00 10.39 -17.20
N ASP A 295 -13.20 10.51 -17.76
CA ASP A 295 -14.36 11.08 -17.06
C ASP A 295 -14.69 10.27 -15.79
N SER A 296 -14.64 8.93 -15.88
CA SER A 296 -14.83 8.05 -14.72
C SER A 296 -13.74 8.25 -13.66
N ALA A 297 -12.49 8.38 -14.08
CA ALA A 297 -11.36 8.61 -13.18
C ALA A 297 -11.46 9.97 -12.47
N ILE A 298 -11.87 11.03 -13.17
CA ILE A 298 -12.10 12.36 -12.59
C ILE A 298 -13.19 12.30 -11.53
N ALA A 299 -14.36 11.71 -11.87
CA ALA A 299 -15.47 11.59 -10.93
C ALA A 299 -15.08 10.78 -9.69
N SER A 300 -14.32 9.68 -9.85
CA SER A 300 -13.82 8.90 -8.73
C SER A 300 -12.78 9.67 -7.89
N SER A 301 -11.96 10.55 -8.49
CA SER A 301 -11.01 11.40 -7.78
C SER A 301 -11.70 12.43 -6.90
N GLU A 302 -12.73 13.08 -7.40
CA GLU A 302 -13.57 14.02 -6.63
C GLU A 302 -14.27 13.30 -5.48
N GLY A 303 -14.87 12.15 -5.77
CA GLY A 303 -15.55 11.32 -4.78
C GLY A 303 -14.61 10.86 -3.67
N ALA A 304 -13.43 10.35 -4.04
CA ALA A 304 -12.42 9.89 -3.08
C ALA A 304 -11.96 11.02 -2.14
N TYR A 305 -11.64 12.19 -2.69
CA TYR A 305 -11.23 13.30 -1.85
C TYR A 305 -12.34 13.71 -0.88
N ASN A 306 -13.58 13.85 -1.36
CA ASN A 306 -14.71 14.25 -0.54
C ASN A 306 -15.10 13.19 0.51
N TYR A 307 -14.90 11.90 0.22
CA TYR A 307 -15.25 10.82 1.14
C TYR A 307 -14.17 10.59 2.21
N PHE A 308 -12.89 10.57 1.83
CA PHE A 308 -11.80 10.16 2.71
C PHE A 308 -11.16 11.33 3.47
N VAL A 309 -11.15 12.56 2.90
CA VAL A 309 -10.49 13.71 3.52
C VAL A 309 -11.50 14.50 4.34
N ARG A 310 -11.27 14.57 5.65
CA ARG A 310 -12.22 15.18 6.62
C ARG A 310 -11.49 15.70 7.85
N PRO A 311 -12.16 16.55 8.68
CA PRO A 311 -11.65 16.86 10.00
C PRO A 311 -11.52 15.58 10.85
N LEU A 312 -10.34 15.36 11.45
CA LEU A 312 -10.05 14.17 12.24
C LEU A 312 -9.00 14.49 13.31
N ASN A 313 -9.23 14.05 14.55
CA ASN A 313 -8.29 14.15 15.67
C ASN A 313 -7.67 15.56 15.87
N GLY A 314 -8.46 16.63 15.64
CA GLY A 314 -8.03 18.02 15.78
C GLY A 314 -7.41 18.65 14.53
N LEU A 315 -7.15 17.88 13.49
CA LEU A 315 -6.74 18.39 12.18
C LEU A 315 -7.97 18.84 11.38
N ALA A 316 -7.88 19.95 10.67
CA ALA A 316 -8.97 20.47 9.84
C ALA A 316 -9.22 19.59 8.61
N LEU A 317 -8.15 19.03 8.02
CA LEU A 317 -8.17 18.09 6.92
C LEU A 317 -7.14 17.00 7.19
N ALA A 318 -7.59 15.76 7.24
CA ALA A 318 -6.73 14.59 7.38
C ALA A 318 -7.24 13.45 6.49
N TYR A 319 -6.33 12.62 6.02
CA TYR A 319 -6.63 11.31 5.48
C TYR A 319 -6.95 10.33 6.62
N PRO A 320 -7.45 9.11 6.34
CA PRO A 320 -7.79 8.15 7.39
C PRO A 320 -6.63 7.89 8.36
N ASP A 321 -6.96 7.67 9.64
CA ASP A 321 -6.04 7.37 10.75
C ASP A 321 -5.66 5.89 10.85
N HIS A 322 -5.84 5.16 9.78
CA HIS A 322 -5.54 3.74 9.66
C HIS A 322 -5.04 3.43 8.26
N ASP A 323 -4.25 2.37 8.13
CA ASP A 323 -3.74 1.83 6.87
C ASP A 323 -3.17 2.92 5.92
N PRO A 324 -2.14 3.68 6.36
CA PRO A 324 -1.55 4.76 5.56
C PRO A 324 -0.96 4.25 4.24
N TRP A 325 -0.56 2.96 4.15
CA TRP A 325 -0.12 2.36 2.91
C TRP A 325 -1.24 2.38 1.85
N PHE A 326 -2.49 2.14 2.24
CA PHE A 326 -3.64 2.28 1.34
C PHE A 326 -3.81 3.71 0.83
N THR A 327 -3.53 4.68 1.69
CA THR A 327 -3.59 6.10 1.31
C THR A 327 -2.51 6.45 0.30
N THR A 328 -1.30 5.88 0.37
CA THR A 328 -0.24 6.15 -0.62
C THR A 328 -0.69 5.81 -2.04
N LYS A 329 -1.48 4.75 -2.21
CA LYS A 329 -2.00 4.32 -3.52
C LYS A 329 -3.03 5.30 -4.09
N LEU A 330 -3.84 5.93 -3.23
CA LEU A 330 -4.73 7.02 -3.65
C LEU A 330 -3.94 8.26 -4.08
N ILE A 331 -2.87 8.59 -3.37
CA ILE A 331 -2.05 9.77 -3.72
C ILE A 331 -1.31 9.55 -5.05
N ARG A 332 -0.79 8.35 -5.30
CA ARG A 332 -0.23 7.98 -6.61
C ARG A 332 -1.25 8.22 -7.74
N ALA A 333 -2.50 7.83 -7.51
CA ALA A 333 -3.58 8.05 -8.47
C ALA A 333 -3.91 9.55 -8.69
N PHE A 334 -3.83 10.36 -7.63
CA PHE A 334 -3.98 11.81 -7.79
C PHE A 334 -2.82 12.44 -8.58
N ILE A 335 -1.60 11.93 -8.42
CA ILE A 335 -0.45 12.33 -9.24
C ILE A 335 -0.66 11.90 -10.71
N ASP A 336 -1.12 10.68 -10.94
CA ASP A 336 -1.39 10.17 -12.31
C ASP A 336 -2.41 11.01 -13.06
N ILE A 337 -3.46 11.50 -12.37
CA ILE A 337 -4.57 12.22 -13.00
C ILE A 337 -4.35 13.75 -13.06
N GLU A 338 -3.46 14.32 -12.27
CA GLU A 338 -3.24 15.78 -12.20
C GLU A 338 -2.98 16.44 -13.56
N PRO A 339 -2.26 15.84 -14.53
CA PRO A 339 -2.07 16.43 -15.85
C PRO A 339 -3.39 16.69 -16.59
N TYR A 340 -4.44 15.93 -16.29
CA TYR A 340 -5.76 16.00 -16.91
C TYR A 340 -6.82 16.68 -16.03
N TYR A 341 -6.63 16.68 -14.71
CA TYR A 341 -7.55 17.23 -13.72
C TYR A 341 -6.81 18.03 -12.66
N LYS A 342 -6.71 19.35 -12.85
CA LYS A 342 -5.87 20.25 -12.04
C LYS A 342 -6.25 20.35 -10.56
N ASN A 343 -7.52 20.03 -10.20
CA ASN A 343 -7.91 20.01 -8.78
C ASN A 343 -7.16 18.93 -7.99
N ALA A 344 -6.68 17.86 -8.64
CA ALA A 344 -5.88 16.83 -7.99
C ALA A 344 -4.61 17.41 -7.33
N GLY A 345 -4.04 18.50 -7.85
CA GLY A 345 -2.94 19.22 -7.20
C GLY A 345 -3.28 19.73 -5.80
N ASN A 346 -4.53 20.12 -5.54
CA ASN A 346 -4.98 20.50 -4.20
C ASN A 346 -5.09 19.26 -3.27
N TYR A 347 -5.47 18.12 -3.81
CA TYR A 347 -5.58 16.85 -3.07
C TYR A 347 -4.19 16.37 -2.64
N ILE A 348 -3.21 16.43 -3.57
CA ILE A 348 -1.81 16.12 -3.30
C ILE A 348 -1.24 17.09 -2.26
N LYS A 349 -1.52 18.40 -2.36
CA LYS A 349 -1.08 19.39 -1.38
C LYS A 349 -1.64 19.11 0.01
N THR A 350 -2.91 18.69 0.11
CA THR A 350 -3.49 18.28 1.40
C THR A 350 -2.75 17.09 2.00
N PHE A 351 -2.37 16.13 1.15
CA PHE A 351 -1.58 14.98 1.61
C PHE A 351 -0.17 15.39 2.04
N ILE A 352 0.52 16.24 1.31
CA ILE A 352 1.85 16.74 1.68
C ILE A 352 1.81 17.38 3.07
N ASN A 353 0.83 18.24 3.34
CA ASN A 353 0.66 18.84 4.66
C ASN A 353 0.41 17.79 5.75
N PHE A 354 -0.36 16.73 5.44
CA PHE A 354 -0.65 15.63 6.35
C PHE A 354 0.59 14.77 6.61
N LEU A 355 1.39 14.49 5.58
CA LEU A 355 2.67 13.76 5.67
C LEU A 355 3.70 14.54 6.51
N ASP A 356 3.82 15.86 6.30
CA ASP A 356 4.70 16.71 7.10
C ASP A 356 4.27 16.72 8.57
N TYR A 357 2.97 16.84 8.83
CA TYR A 357 2.45 16.75 10.18
C TYR A 357 2.77 15.39 10.82
N ALA A 358 2.57 14.28 10.09
CA ALA A 358 2.87 12.94 10.58
C ALA A 358 4.37 12.76 10.87
N TYR A 359 5.23 13.28 10.03
CA TYR A 359 6.68 13.22 10.24
C TYR A 359 7.10 13.88 11.58
N GLU A 360 6.42 14.93 11.98
CA GLU A 360 6.74 15.67 13.20
C GLU A 360 5.99 15.13 14.43
N ASN A 361 4.78 14.56 14.27
CA ASN A 361 3.85 14.30 15.39
C ASN A 361 3.41 12.84 15.52
N ALA A 362 3.69 11.95 14.55
CA ALA A 362 3.18 10.59 14.51
C ALA A 362 4.30 9.54 14.45
N ARG A 363 5.35 9.72 15.26
CA ARG A 363 6.50 8.79 15.32
C ARG A 363 6.82 8.42 16.76
N LEU A 364 7.33 7.20 16.95
CA LEU A 364 7.96 6.75 18.19
C LEU A 364 9.30 7.49 18.41
N SER A 365 9.82 7.43 19.61
CA SER A 365 11.13 8.03 19.97
C SER A 365 12.30 7.50 19.15
N ASN A 366 12.19 6.28 18.59
CA ASN A 366 13.18 5.68 17.69
C ASN A 366 12.98 6.09 16.21
N GLY A 367 11.96 6.89 15.90
CA GLY A 367 11.68 7.39 14.55
C GLY A 367 10.68 6.56 13.74
N LEU A 368 10.24 5.40 14.21
CA LEU A 368 9.23 4.58 13.53
C LEU A 368 7.87 5.29 13.52
N PHE A 369 7.18 5.28 12.39
CA PHE A 369 5.88 5.90 12.23
C PHE A 369 4.75 5.10 12.89
N TYR A 370 3.77 5.80 13.43
CA TYR A 370 2.48 5.22 13.81
C TYR A 370 1.71 4.81 12.56
N GLU A 371 0.73 3.91 12.69
CA GLU A 371 -0.31 3.75 11.69
C GLU A 371 -1.18 5.02 11.60
N ASP A 372 -1.50 5.58 12.75
CA ASP A 372 -2.29 6.79 12.88
C ASP A 372 -1.43 8.05 12.68
N TRP A 373 -1.41 8.55 11.46
CA TRP A 373 -0.67 9.76 11.10
C TRP A 373 -1.25 11.06 11.66
N THR A 374 -2.41 11.00 12.32
CA THR A 374 -2.88 12.14 13.13
C THR A 374 -2.11 12.27 14.44
N GLY A 375 -1.31 11.28 14.82
CA GLY A 375 -0.53 11.25 16.05
C GLY A 375 -1.35 10.94 17.30
N ALA A 376 -2.66 10.67 17.19
CA ALA A 376 -3.52 10.41 18.32
C ALA A 376 -3.21 9.07 19.02
N THR A 377 -2.78 8.07 18.28
CA THR A 377 -2.45 6.73 18.81
C THR A 377 -1.21 6.11 18.16
N PRO A 378 -0.33 5.42 18.92
CA PRO A 378 0.82 4.71 18.38
C PRO A 378 0.48 3.31 17.84
N LYS A 379 -0.77 3.05 17.48
CA LYS A 379 -1.26 1.74 17.02
C LYS A 379 -0.43 1.24 15.83
N ARG A 380 -0.09 -0.04 15.83
CA ARG A 380 0.67 -0.76 14.80
C ARG A 380 1.99 -0.10 14.36
N ALA A 381 2.58 0.77 15.18
CA ALA A 381 3.84 1.44 14.86
C ALA A 381 5.01 0.48 14.63
N GLU A 382 4.91 -0.73 15.17
CA GLU A 382 5.94 -1.77 15.05
C GLU A 382 5.87 -2.60 13.76
N GLN A 383 4.84 -2.41 12.91
CA GLN A 383 4.69 -3.19 11.68
C GLN A 383 5.47 -2.61 10.51
N LEU A 384 6.14 -3.49 9.75
CA LEU A 384 6.91 -3.13 8.56
C LEU A 384 6.07 -2.30 7.57
N LEU A 385 4.86 -2.76 7.23
CA LEU A 385 3.99 -2.09 6.28
C LEU A 385 3.68 -0.61 6.63
N MET A 386 3.65 -0.28 7.93
CA MET A 386 3.43 1.11 8.36
C MET A 386 4.65 1.98 8.07
N GLN A 387 5.83 1.38 8.11
CA GLN A 387 7.10 2.05 7.79
C GLN A 387 7.29 2.20 6.28
N ASP A 388 6.84 1.19 5.51
CA ASP A 388 6.84 1.21 4.05
C ASP A 388 5.91 2.30 3.51
N ALA A 389 4.75 2.50 4.14
CA ALA A 389 3.85 3.60 3.82
C ALA A 389 4.53 4.97 3.90
N ALA A 390 5.33 5.19 4.95
CA ALA A 390 6.09 6.42 5.13
C ALA A 390 7.21 6.56 4.09
N LEU A 391 7.99 5.48 3.88
CA LEU A 391 9.06 5.44 2.89
C LEU A 391 8.52 5.73 1.48
N GLU A 392 7.49 5.02 1.06
CA GLU A 392 6.88 5.18 -0.27
C GLU A 392 6.30 6.59 -0.44
N SER A 393 5.61 7.11 0.58
CA SER A 393 5.06 8.47 0.53
C SER A 393 6.13 9.54 0.41
N LEU A 394 7.20 9.47 1.22
CA LEU A 394 8.30 10.43 1.19
C LEU A 394 9.04 10.38 -0.15
N GLY A 395 9.34 9.16 -0.66
CA GLY A 395 9.99 8.98 -1.95
C GLY A 395 9.13 9.46 -3.12
N MET A 396 7.85 9.14 -3.11
CA MET A 396 6.88 9.58 -4.14
C MET A 396 6.74 11.11 -4.18
N ILE A 397 6.66 11.77 -3.00
CA ILE A 397 6.57 13.24 -2.95
C ILE A 397 7.89 13.88 -3.37
N ALA A 398 9.05 13.31 -3.04
CA ALA A 398 10.33 13.78 -3.55
C ALA A 398 10.36 13.77 -5.10
N LEU A 399 9.96 12.65 -5.72
CA LEU A 399 9.86 12.54 -7.18
C LEU A 399 8.84 13.53 -7.78
N TYR A 400 7.68 13.67 -7.16
CA TYR A 400 6.65 14.62 -7.58
C TYR A 400 7.14 16.07 -7.55
N LYS A 401 7.99 16.42 -6.58
CA LYS A 401 8.63 17.75 -6.49
C LYS A 401 9.84 17.90 -7.39
N GLY A 402 10.27 16.86 -8.09
CA GLY A 402 11.45 16.89 -8.96
C GLY A 402 12.77 16.92 -8.18
N GLU A 403 12.78 16.45 -6.94
CA GLU A 403 14.00 16.30 -6.16
C GLU A 403 14.89 15.20 -6.75
N THR A 404 16.19 15.37 -6.65
CA THR A 404 17.22 14.38 -7.03
C THR A 404 18.38 14.47 -6.07
N VAL A 405 19.09 13.36 -5.86
CA VAL A 405 20.36 13.36 -5.15
C VAL A 405 21.38 14.09 -6.03
N THR A 406 21.85 15.24 -5.57
CA THR A 406 23.00 15.91 -6.18
C THR A 406 24.26 15.35 -5.53
N GLU A 407 25.22 14.87 -6.34
CA GLU A 407 26.57 14.57 -5.83
C GLU A 407 27.13 15.86 -5.22
N GLU A 408 27.40 15.84 -3.91
CA GLU A 408 28.13 16.90 -3.21
C GLU A 408 29.63 16.80 -3.47
#